data_fefd65ba0abb0ed93c0172c7fb70904e
#
_entry.id   fefd65ba0abb0ed93c0172c7fb70904e
#
_cell.length_a   1.000
_cell.length_b   1.000
_cell.length_c   1.000
_cell.angle_alpha   90.00
_cell.angle_beta   90.00
_cell.angle_gamma   90.00
#
_symmetry.space_group_name_H-M   'P 1'
#
loop_
_entity.id
_entity.type
_entity.pdbx_description
1 polymer ?
#
loop_
_entity_poly.entity_id
_entity_poly.type
_entity_poly.pdbx_seq_one_letter_code
_entity_poly.pdbx_strand_id
1 'polypeptide(L)'
;MYYSTCISQKPLRVGYINMEYILSNIDDYNTANEEYNARLDMWKKEIESRKKTIDKNWKELEFKKPLIPDEIYNNAKEEIEFDEKELEIYIQKRFGPQGDWLAQEKILIQPIQDEVLAIVQKIADKNKFDFIFDKSSAIIMLYSEKKYDISELVLKSILRQEKKEKLEIDFEDDRRKALEEKIQKRKDSIAKLKEIKKIKRDSILRTKRNNLKSK
;
A
#
# COMPACT_ATOMS: atom_id res chain seq x y z
N MET A 1 20.15 61.73 24.53
CA MET A 1 19.06 60.73 24.76
C MET A 1 19.19 59.62 23.71
N TYR A 2 19.69 58.45 24.11
CA TYR A 2 19.76 57.27 23.22
C TYR A 2 18.47 56.50 23.36
N TYR A 3 17.65 56.44 22.32
CA TYR A 3 16.50 55.56 22.25
C TYR A 3 17.01 54.15 21.92
N SER A 4 17.07 53.30 22.93
CA SER A 4 17.28 51.87 22.74
C SER A 4 15.99 51.28 22.17
N THR A 5 15.97 51.00 20.86
CA THR A 5 14.90 50.24 20.25
C THR A 5 15.04 48.78 20.68
N CYS A 6 14.24 48.38 21.66
CA CYS A 6 14.12 46.99 22.07
C CYS A 6 13.44 46.19 20.92
N ILE A 7 14.23 45.53 20.08
CA ILE A 7 13.70 44.61 19.05
C ILE A 7 13.18 43.41 19.81
N SER A 8 11.86 43.35 20.00
CA SER A 8 11.19 42.19 20.57
C SER A 8 11.35 41.01 19.59
N GLN A 9 12.22 40.06 19.90
CA GLN A 9 12.37 38.85 19.15
C GLN A 9 11.10 38.01 19.34
N LYS A 10 10.50 37.57 18.22
CA LYS A 10 9.35 36.68 18.25
C LYS A 10 9.77 35.37 18.95
N PRO A 11 9.02 34.90 19.96
CA PRO A 11 9.34 33.65 20.64
C PRO A 11 9.29 32.49 19.66
N LEU A 12 10.36 31.68 19.63
CA LEU A 12 10.46 30.49 18.81
C LEU A 12 9.42 29.46 19.25
N ARG A 13 8.62 28.93 18.30
CA ARG A 13 7.63 27.92 18.57
C ARG A 13 8.15 26.57 18.08
N VAL A 14 8.46 25.69 19.03
CA VAL A 14 8.98 24.35 18.80
C VAL A 14 7.93 23.32 19.21
N GLY A 15 7.77 22.28 18.42
CA GLY A 15 6.98 21.10 18.73
C GLY A 15 7.77 19.83 18.47
N TYR A 16 7.27 18.71 18.96
CA TYR A 16 7.77 17.40 18.57
C TYR A 16 6.62 16.41 18.34
N ILE A 17 6.90 15.39 17.54
CA ILE A 17 6.03 14.25 17.29
C ILE A 17 6.76 12.95 17.64
N ASN A 18 5.99 11.88 17.80
CA ASN A 18 6.47 10.51 17.78
C ASN A 18 5.86 9.85 16.55
N MET A 19 6.63 9.76 15.46
CA MET A 19 6.16 9.18 14.20
C MET A 19 5.75 7.72 14.37
N GLU A 20 6.51 6.92 15.13
CA GLU A 20 6.20 5.52 15.41
C GLU A 20 4.84 5.38 16.13
N TYR A 21 4.59 6.22 17.14
CA TYR A 21 3.31 6.25 17.84
C TYR A 21 2.16 6.64 16.88
N ILE A 22 2.35 7.64 16.02
CA ILE A 22 1.33 8.06 15.06
C ILE A 22 1.02 6.92 14.09
N LEU A 23 2.04 6.35 13.46
CA LEU A 23 1.91 5.29 12.47
C LEU A 23 1.26 4.03 13.06
N SER A 24 1.64 3.62 14.28
CA SER A 24 1.05 2.44 14.93
C SER A 24 -0.44 2.58 15.26
N ASN A 25 -0.98 3.79 15.22
CA ASN A 25 -2.40 4.07 15.43
C ASN A 25 -3.18 4.34 14.12
N ILE A 26 -2.57 4.08 12.96
CA ILE A 26 -3.20 4.16 11.64
C ILE A 26 -3.44 2.75 11.12
N ASP A 27 -4.70 2.39 10.83
CA ASP A 27 -5.08 1.04 10.39
C ASP A 27 -4.42 0.67 9.07
N ASP A 28 -4.37 1.61 8.12
CA ASP A 28 -3.75 1.42 6.80
C ASP A 28 -2.25 1.12 6.92
N TYR A 29 -1.55 1.80 7.86
CA TYR A 29 -0.16 1.49 8.16
C TYR A 29 0.03 0.09 8.73
N ASN A 30 -0.81 -0.31 9.67
CA ASN A 30 -0.73 -1.64 10.28
C ASN A 30 -0.93 -2.73 9.22
N THR A 31 -1.92 -2.56 8.34
CA THR A 31 -2.18 -3.48 7.22
C THR A 31 -1.00 -3.54 6.25
N ALA A 32 -0.47 -2.39 5.84
CA ALA A 32 0.69 -2.31 4.94
C ALA A 32 1.95 -2.91 5.57
N ASN A 33 2.16 -2.69 6.86
CA ASN A 33 3.29 -3.24 7.61
C ASN A 33 3.19 -4.77 7.77
N GLU A 34 1.99 -5.30 7.99
CA GLU A 34 1.75 -6.75 8.00
C GLU A 34 2.05 -7.37 6.62
N GLU A 35 1.58 -6.76 5.54
CA GLU A 35 1.87 -7.23 4.17
C GLU A 35 3.36 -7.17 3.87
N TYR A 36 4.03 -6.08 4.23
CA TYR A 36 5.46 -5.92 4.06
C TYR A 36 6.25 -7.01 4.81
N ASN A 37 5.95 -7.20 6.10
CA ASN A 37 6.61 -8.22 6.91
C ASN A 37 6.34 -9.64 6.41
N ALA A 38 5.12 -9.95 5.96
CA ALA A 38 4.79 -11.24 5.38
C ALA A 38 5.62 -11.53 4.12
N ARG A 39 5.86 -10.53 3.26
CA ARG A 39 6.76 -10.67 2.09
C ARG A 39 8.21 -10.92 2.49
N LEU A 40 8.72 -10.19 3.48
CA LEU A 40 10.08 -10.42 3.98
C LEU A 40 10.24 -11.82 4.57
N ASP A 41 9.26 -12.28 5.34
CA ASP A 41 9.30 -13.60 5.95
C ASP A 41 9.20 -14.73 4.92
N MET A 42 8.42 -14.53 3.85
CA MET A 42 8.39 -15.47 2.73
C MET A 42 9.78 -15.61 2.08
N TRP A 43 10.48 -14.51 1.80
CA TRP A 43 11.82 -14.55 1.24
C TRP A 43 12.85 -15.17 2.19
N LYS A 44 12.78 -14.84 3.49
CA LYS A 44 13.65 -15.46 4.50
C LYS A 44 13.46 -16.97 4.58
N LYS A 45 12.19 -17.45 4.58
CA LYS A 45 11.87 -18.88 4.57
C LYS A 45 12.40 -19.59 3.31
N GLU A 46 12.30 -18.93 2.16
CA GLU A 46 12.84 -19.47 0.91
C GLU A 46 14.37 -19.59 0.96
N ILE A 47 15.07 -18.56 1.44
CA ILE A 47 16.52 -18.56 1.64
C ILE A 47 16.91 -19.68 2.58
N GLU A 48 16.22 -19.82 3.70
CA GLU A 48 16.51 -20.88 4.69
C GLU A 48 16.28 -22.27 4.10
N SER A 49 15.22 -22.46 3.32
CA SER A 49 14.94 -23.74 2.64
C SER A 49 16.02 -24.10 1.64
N ARG A 50 16.44 -23.16 0.79
CA ARG A 50 17.53 -23.37 -0.19
C ARG A 50 18.84 -23.68 0.51
N LYS A 51 19.17 -22.92 1.57
CA LYS A 51 20.37 -23.16 2.38
C LYS A 51 20.38 -24.55 3.00
N LYS A 52 19.28 -24.99 3.59
CA LYS A 52 19.15 -26.36 4.14
C LYS A 52 19.36 -27.44 3.07
N THR A 53 18.86 -27.20 1.86
CA THR A 53 19.05 -28.13 0.74
C THR A 53 20.51 -28.23 0.32
N ILE A 54 21.19 -27.10 0.17
CA ILE A 54 22.62 -27.03 -0.15
C ILE A 54 23.45 -27.71 0.95
N ASP A 55 23.21 -27.39 2.22
CA ASP A 55 23.90 -28.01 3.36
C ASP A 55 23.69 -29.54 3.38
N LYS A 56 22.51 -30.02 3.02
CA LYS A 56 22.21 -31.45 2.90
C LYS A 56 22.99 -32.06 1.74
N ASN A 57 22.98 -31.43 0.58
CA ASN A 57 23.70 -31.92 -0.61
C ASN A 57 25.20 -32.03 -0.35
N TRP A 58 25.80 -31.04 0.32
CA TRP A 58 27.21 -31.09 0.75
C TRP A 58 27.48 -32.27 1.66
N LYS A 59 26.69 -32.49 2.70
CA LYS A 59 26.84 -33.63 3.62
C LYS A 59 26.71 -34.95 2.89
N GLU A 60 25.76 -35.07 1.98
CA GLU A 60 25.60 -36.31 1.19
C GLU A 60 26.76 -36.52 0.23
N LEU A 61 27.29 -35.50 -0.40
CA LEU A 61 28.43 -35.57 -1.28
C LEU A 61 29.68 -36.01 -0.54
N GLU A 62 29.99 -35.39 0.61
CA GLU A 62 31.11 -35.78 1.45
C GLU A 62 31.02 -37.24 1.96
N PHE A 63 29.83 -37.68 2.32
CA PHE A 63 29.59 -39.07 2.72
C PHE A 63 29.85 -40.06 1.56
N LYS A 64 29.50 -39.68 0.33
CA LYS A 64 29.69 -40.52 -0.88
C LYS A 64 31.11 -40.47 -1.44
N LYS A 65 31.92 -39.50 -1.07
CA LYS A 65 33.27 -39.26 -1.59
C LYS A 65 34.16 -40.52 -1.67
N PRO A 66 34.24 -41.39 -0.64
CA PRO A 66 35.08 -42.60 -0.72
C PRO A 66 34.48 -43.70 -1.63
N LEU A 67 33.26 -43.53 -2.12
CA LEU A 67 32.50 -44.56 -2.83
C LEU A 67 32.31 -44.26 -4.33
N ILE A 68 32.67 -43.03 -4.78
CA ILE A 68 32.44 -42.57 -6.15
C ILE A 68 33.74 -42.14 -6.82
N PRO A 69 33.85 -42.26 -8.17
CA PRO A 69 34.96 -41.72 -8.93
C PRO A 69 35.12 -40.20 -8.77
N ASP A 70 36.39 -39.73 -8.82
CA ASP A 70 36.72 -38.30 -8.69
C ASP A 70 35.96 -37.41 -9.71
N GLU A 71 35.74 -37.89 -10.92
CA GLU A 71 34.99 -37.16 -11.95
C GLU A 71 33.54 -36.92 -11.53
N ILE A 72 32.88 -37.94 -10.99
CA ILE A 72 31.49 -37.80 -10.49
C ILE A 72 31.44 -36.89 -9.26
N TYR A 73 32.41 -36.99 -8.37
CA TYR A 73 32.51 -36.10 -7.21
C TYR A 73 32.68 -34.64 -7.65
N ASN A 74 33.56 -34.36 -8.60
CA ASN A 74 33.81 -33.00 -9.05
C ASN A 74 32.60 -32.40 -9.76
N ASN A 75 31.92 -33.16 -10.59
CA ASN A 75 30.68 -32.70 -11.25
C ASN A 75 29.57 -32.35 -10.23
N ALA A 76 29.36 -33.22 -9.24
CA ALA A 76 28.38 -32.97 -8.19
C ALA A 76 28.78 -31.78 -7.29
N LYS A 77 30.06 -31.58 -7.05
CA LYS A 77 30.60 -30.42 -6.34
C LYS A 77 30.31 -29.11 -7.11
N GLU A 78 30.60 -29.09 -8.40
CA GLU A 78 30.32 -27.92 -9.25
C GLU A 78 28.82 -27.55 -9.27
N GLU A 79 27.95 -28.56 -9.26
CA GLU A 79 26.48 -28.35 -9.19
C GLU A 79 26.08 -27.70 -7.86
N ILE A 80 26.64 -28.15 -6.72
CA ILE A 80 26.36 -27.53 -5.41
C ILE A 80 26.92 -26.10 -5.32
N GLU A 81 28.14 -25.87 -5.83
CA GLU A 81 28.74 -24.53 -5.88
C GLU A 81 27.98 -23.58 -6.79
N PHE A 82 27.34 -24.10 -7.84
CA PHE A 82 26.39 -23.32 -8.66
C PHE A 82 25.14 -22.92 -7.86
N ASP A 83 24.53 -23.87 -7.14
CA ASP A 83 23.36 -23.59 -6.29
C ASP A 83 23.69 -22.55 -5.19
N GLU A 84 24.88 -22.59 -4.63
CA GLU A 84 25.37 -21.58 -3.66
C GLU A 84 25.43 -20.18 -4.28
N LYS A 85 26.00 -20.08 -5.48
CA LYS A 85 26.05 -18.79 -6.20
C LYS A 85 24.67 -18.25 -6.55
N GLU A 86 23.78 -19.12 -7.00
CA GLU A 86 22.39 -18.77 -7.27
C GLU A 86 21.68 -18.26 -6.00
N LEU A 87 21.92 -18.91 -4.86
CA LEU A 87 21.39 -18.47 -3.57
C LEU A 87 21.95 -17.10 -3.17
N GLU A 88 23.26 -16.87 -3.36
CA GLU A 88 23.87 -15.58 -3.07
C GLU A 88 23.29 -14.46 -3.94
N ILE A 89 23.13 -14.70 -5.25
CA ILE A 89 22.48 -13.76 -6.17
C ILE A 89 21.03 -13.48 -5.72
N TYR A 90 20.29 -14.52 -5.30
CA TYR A 90 18.94 -14.36 -4.80
C TYR A 90 18.90 -13.49 -3.52
N ILE A 91 19.81 -13.74 -2.57
CA ILE A 91 19.91 -12.94 -1.33
C ILE A 91 20.22 -11.48 -1.67
N GLN A 92 21.19 -11.22 -2.54
CA GLN A 92 21.54 -9.87 -2.96
C GLN A 92 20.38 -9.16 -3.66
N LYS A 93 19.65 -9.88 -4.50
CA LYS A 93 18.45 -9.34 -5.16
C LYS A 93 17.35 -8.96 -4.15
N ARG A 94 17.12 -9.80 -3.12
CA ARG A 94 16.05 -9.56 -2.13
C ARG A 94 16.44 -8.56 -1.06
N PHE A 95 17.66 -8.71 -0.49
CA PHE A 95 18.09 -7.98 0.71
C PHE A 95 19.36 -7.13 0.51
N GLY A 96 19.86 -7.02 -0.72
CA GLY A 96 21.00 -6.14 -1.03
C GLY A 96 20.67 -4.65 -0.84
N PRO A 97 21.64 -3.75 -0.98
CA PRO A 97 21.47 -2.31 -0.74
C PRO A 97 20.38 -1.63 -1.58
N GLN A 98 20.05 -2.20 -2.75
CA GLN A 98 18.95 -1.77 -3.63
C GLN A 98 17.99 -2.94 -3.91
N GLY A 99 17.86 -3.84 -2.95
CA GLY A 99 17.05 -5.05 -3.08
C GLY A 99 15.55 -4.80 -3.09
N ASP A 100 14.83 -5.87 -3.39
CA ASP A 100 13.37 -5.85 -3.50
C ASP A 100 12.69 -5.42 -2.18
N TRP A 101 13.31 -5.65 -1.01
CA TRP A 101 12.82 -5.22 0.29
C TRP A 101 12.61 -3.70 0.35
N LEU A 102 13.58 -2.93 -0.17
CA LEU A 102 13.50 -1.47 -0.19
C LEU A 102 12.42 -0.98 -1.18
N ALA A 103 12.28 -1.68 -2.31
CA ALA A 103 11.21 -1.38 -3.26
C ALA A 103 9.82 -1.64 -2.67
N GLN A 104 9.65 -2.72 -1.89
CA GLN A 104 8.40 -3.00 -1.20
C GLN A 104 8.09 -1.97 -0.11
N GLU A 105 9.08 -1.54 0.66
CA GLU A 105 8.94 -0.47 1.66
C GLU A 105 8.44 0.83 1.02
N LYS A 106 9.06 1.22 -0.11
CA LYS A 106 8.66 2.41 -0.87
C LYS A 106 7.24 2.36 -1.41
N ILE A 107 6.76 1.17 -1.75
CA ILE A 107 5.42 1.00 -2.31
C ILE A 107 4.35 0.94 -1.21
N LEU A 108 4.63 0.24 -0.10
CA LEU A 108 3.64 -0.05 0.92
C LEU A 108 3.65 0.95 2.08
N ILE A 109 4.82 1.34 2.54
CA ILE A 109 5.01 2.11 3.78
C ILE A 109 5.20 3.59 3.51
N GLN A 110 6.08 3.93 2.57
CA GLN A 110 6.45 5.32 2.32
C GLN A 110 5.27 6.24 1.99
N PRO A 111 4.25 5.85 1.19
CA PRO A 111 3.11 6.73 0.91
C PRO A 111 2.35 7.16 2.17
N ILE A 112 2.22 6.26 3.15
CA ILE A 112 1.54 6.55 4.41
C ILE A 112 2.38 7.50 5.27
N GLN A 113 3.70 7.30 5.31
CA GLN A 113 4.61 8.22 5.99
C GLN A 113 4.59 9.62 5.37
N ASP A 114 4.56 9.71 4.04
CA ASP A 114 4.49 10.97 3.30
C ASP A 114 3.18 11.71 3.58
N GLU A 115 2.06 10.99 3.71
CA GLU A 115 0.77 11.56 4.10
C GLU A 115 0.81 12.15 5.51
N VAL A 116 1.35 11.40 6.48
CA VAL A 116 1.55 11.90 7.86
C VAL A 116 2.41 13.16 7.84
N LEU A 117 3.51 13.15 7.08
CA LEU A 117 4.40 14.31 6.96
C LEU A 117 3.67 15.53 6.38
N ALA A 118 2.85 15.34 5.35
CA ALA A 118 2.05 16.42 4.76
C ALA A 118 1.06 17.02 5.77
N ILE A 119 0.47 16.20 6.63
CA ILE A 119 -0.43 16.67 7.71
C ILE A 119 0.34 17.42 8.79
N VAL A 120 1.53 16.93 9.16
CA VAL A 120 2.44 17.63 10.10
C VAL A 120 2.80 19.01 9.57
N GLN A 121 3.15 19.12 8.28
CA GLN A 121 3.45 20.41 7.64
C GLN A 121 2.25 21.37 7.68
N LYS A 122 1.05 20.90 7.33
CA LYS A 122 -0.19 21.70 7.42
C LYS A 122 -0.45 22.21 8.85
N ILE A 123 -0.17 21.37 9.86
CA ILE A 123 -0.32 21.73 11.28
C ILE A 123 0.75 22.75 11.67
N ALA A 124 1.99 22.59 11.20
CA ALA A 124 3.08 23.52 11.44
C ALA A 124 2.74 24.91 10.92
N ASP A 125 2.31 25.01 9.68
CA ASP A 125 1.92 26.29 9.04
C ASP A 125 0.75 26.94 9.75
N LYS A 126 -0.32 26.19 10.03
CA LYS A 126 -1.52 26.69 10.69
C LYS A 126 -1.24 27.22 12.09
N ASN A 127 -0.43 26.50 12.86
CA ASN A 127 -0.10 26.85 14.25
C ASN A 127 1.17 27.69 14.38
N LYS A 128 1.82 28.03 13.24
CA LYS A 128 3.04 28.85 13.18
C LYS A 128 4.16 28.26 14.03
N PHE A 129 4.41 26.96 13.91
CA PHE A 129 5.60 26.32 14.44
C PHE A 129 6.81 26.71 13.58
N ASP A 130 7.92 27.02 14.21
CA ASP A 130 9.18 27.29 13.53
C ASP A 130 9.94 25.96 13.30
N PHE A 131 9.80 24.98 14.21
CA PHE A 131 10.39 23.64 14.10
C PHE A 131 9.48 22.58 14.71
N ILE A 132 9.43 21.42 14.05
CA ILE A 132 8.85 20.19 14.59
C ILE A 132 9.90 19.08 14.44
N PHE A 133 10.22 18.42 15.55
CA PHE A 133 11.18 17.32 15.60
C PHE A 133 10.45 15.99 15.72
N ASP A 134 10.99 14.95 15.09
CA ASP A 134 10.53 13.58 15.32
C ASP A 134 11.41 12.91 16.37
N LYS A 135 10.79 12.52 17.50
CA LYS A 135 11.53 11.87 18.59
C LYS A 135 11.72 10.36 18.36
N SER A 136 11.02 9.75 17.38
CA SER A 136 11.19 8.33 17.02
C SER A 136 12.39 8.07 16.14
N SER A 137 12.94 9.12 15.50
CA SER A 137 14.13 9.03 14.67
C SER A 137 15.44 9.11 15.47
N ALA A 138 16.60 9.01 14.79
CA ALA A 138 17.94 9.03 15.40
C ALA A 138 18.30 10.29 16.22
N ILE A 139 17.39 11.27 16.31
CA ILE A 139 17.58 12.46 17.14
C ILE A 139 17.36 12.06 18.60
N ILE A 140 18.43 12.08 19.39
CA ILE A 140 18.36 11.79 20.81
C ILE A 140 17.75 12.98 21.55
N MET A 141 16.45 12.93 21.77
CA MET A 141 15.76 13.90 22.64
C MET A 141 15.75 13.35 24.07
N LEU A 142 16.62 13.85 24.94
CA LEU A 142 16.73 13.40 26.33
C LEU A 142 15.57 13.87 27.20
N TYR A 143 15.03 15.05 26.93
CA TYR A 143 13.93 15.64 27.69
C TYR A 143 13.12 16.61 26.84
N SER A 144 11.81 16.58 26.98
CA SER A 144 10.89 17.60 26.50
C SER A 144 9.64 17.63 27.39
N GLU A 145 9.12 18.82 27.66
CA GLU A 145 7.84 18.93 28.33
C GLU A 145 6.70 18.46 27.43
N LYS A 146 5.73 17.76 28.02
CA LYS A 146 4.57 17.20 27.32
C LYS A 146 3.74 18.23 26.52
N LYS A 147 3.78 19.52 26.94
CA LYS A 147 3.08 20.61 26.23
C LYS A 147 3.56 20.85 24.79
N TYR A 148 4.79 20.39 24.46
CA TYR A 148 5.37 20.49 23.11
C TYR A 148 5.07 19.25 22.25
N ASP A 149 4.46 18.20 22.83
CA ASP A 149 4.04 17.01 22.10
C ASP A 149 2.77 17.29 21.31
N ILE A 150 2.88 17.23 20.00
CA ILE A 150 1.75 17.43 19.09
C ILE A 150 1.32 16.13 18.40
N SER A 151 1.84 14.95 18.80
CA SER A 151 1.52 13.66 18.20
C SER A 151 0.02 13.37 18.17
N GLU A 152 -0.68 13.61 19.30
CA GLU A 152 -2.13 13.46 19.39
C GLU A 152 -2.90 14.42 18.46
N LEU A 153 -2.40 15.63 18.28
CA LEU A 153 -3.02 16.61 17.38
C LEU A 153 -2.90 16.15 15.93
N VAL A 154 -1.73 15.62 15.55
CA VAL A 154 -1.49 15.04 14.23
C VAL A 154 -2.40 13.83 14.00
N LEU A 155 -2.39 12.87 14.93
CA LEU A 155 -3.22 11.66 14.82
C LEU A 155 -4.71 11.99 14.67
N LYS A 156 -5.25 12.89 15.49
CA LYS A 156 -6.63 13.35 15.36
C LYS A 156 -6.93 14.01 14.02
N SER A 157 -5.96 14.67 13.42
CA SER A 157 -6.12 15.31 12.11
C SER A 157 -6.16 14.28 10.99
N ILE A 158 -5.33 13.23 11.07
CA ILE A 158 -5.32 12.08 10.15
C ILE A 158 -6.67 11.37 10.19
N LEU A 159 -7.10 10.93 11.38
CA LEU A 159 -8.35 10.19 11.55
C LEU A 159 -9.60 11.00 11.10
N ARG A 160 -9.56 12.32 11.19
CA ARG A 160 -10.63 13.18 10.65
C ARG A 160 -10.60 13.24 9.12
N GLN A 161 -9.42 13.26 8.52
CA GLN A 161 -9.27 13.26 7.06
C GLN A 161 -9.73 11.92 6.48
N GLU A 162 -9.27 10.79 7.01
CA GLU A 162 -9.71 9.46 6.62
C GLU A 162 -11.24 9.28 6.70
N LYS A 163 -11.83 9.75 7.80
CA LYS A 163 -13.30 9.69 7.97
C LYS A 163 -14.03 10.52 6.92
N LYS A 164 -13.50 11.68 6.57
CA LYS A 164 -14.09 12.54 5.54
C LYS A 164 -13.99 11.89 4.16
N GLU A 165 -12.85 11.33 3.81
CA GLU A 165 -12.61 10.63 2.55
C GLU A 165 -13.51 9.40 2.41
N LYS A 166 -13.67 8.59 3.46
CA LYS A 166 -14.61 7.46 3.48
C LYS A 166 -16.06 7.91 3.21
N LEU A 167 -16.50 9.00 3.85
CA LEU A 167 -17.85 9.54 3.62
C LEU A 167 -18.04 10.06 2.19
N GLU A 168 -17.02 10.68 1.59
CA GLU A 168 -17.09 11.15 0.20
C GLU A 168 -17.16 9.98 -0.79
N ILE A 169 -16.38 8.91 -0.57
CA ILE A 169 -16.41 7.68 -1.37
C ILE A 169 -17.79 7.01 -1.29
N ASP A 170 -18.35 6.83 -0.09
CA ASP A 170 -19.67 6.23 0.12
C ASP A 170 -20.75 7.05 -0.60
N PHE A 171 -20.68 8.37 -0.54
CA PHE A 171 -21.63 9.25 -1.22
C PHE A 171 -21.53 9.17 -2.74
N GLU A 172 -20.32 9.06 -3.29
CA GLU A 172 -20.12 8.87 -4.73
C GLU A 172 -20.61 7.51 -5.22
N ASP A 173 -20.40 6.45 -4.46
CA ASP A 173 -20.87 5.10 -4.77
C ASP A 173 -22.41 5.03 -4.75
N ASP A 174 -23.06 5.69 -3.80
CA ASP A 174 -24.53 5.77 -3.75
C ASP A 174 -25.09 6.56 -4.94
N ARG A 175 -24.43 7.64 -5.34
CA ARG A 175 -24.79 8.38 -6.56
C ARG A 175 -24.64 7.53 -7.81
N ARG A 176 -23.57 6.74 -7.91
CA ARG A 176 -23.34 5.83 -9.03
C ARG A 176 -24.42 4.78 -9.12
N LYS A 177 -24.73 4.09 -8.01
CA LYS A 177 -25.82 3.10 -7.92
C LYS A 177 -27.17 3.69 -8.35
N ALA A 178 -27.51 4.87 -7.83
CA ALA A 178 -28.76 5.55 -8.19
C ALA A 178 -28.82 5.92 -9.69
N LEU A 179 -27.70 6.27 -10.31
CA LEU A 179 -27.62 6.55 -11.74
C LEU A 179 -27.79 5.27 -12.57
N GLU A 180 -27.13 4.19 -12.18
CA GLU A 180 -27.26 2.87 -12.83
C GLU A 180 -28.71 2.36 -12.80
N GLU A 181 -29.39 2.47 -11.67
CA GLU A 181 -30.81 2.13 -11.57
C GLU A 181 -31.69 2.97 -12.52
N LYS A 182 -31.44 4.28 -12.62
CA LYS A 182 -32.17 5.14 -13.56
C LYS A 182 -31.94 4.73 -15.01
N ILE A 183 -30.68 4.39 -15.36
CA ILE A 183 -30.34 3.91 -16.70
C ILE A 183 -31.03 2.58 -16.99
N GLN A 184 -31.05 1.65 -16.04
CA GLN A 184 -31.70 0.37 -16.20
C GLN A 184 -33.24 0.52 -16.39
N LYS A 185 -33.88 1.32 -15.55
CA LYS A 185 -35.33 1.64 -15.69
C LYS A 185 -35.67 2.25 -17.06
N ARG A 186 -34.81 3.11 -17.59
CA ARG A 186 -34.97 3.67 -18.96
C ARG A 186 -34.82 2.61 -20.04
N LYS A 187 -33.83 1.72 -19.92
CA LYS A 187 -33.63 0.61 -20.86
C LYS A 187 -34.84 -0.33 -20.89
N ASP A 188 -35.36 -0.70 -19.73
CA ASP A 188 -36.54 -1.55 -19.59
C ASP A 188 -37.78 -0.90 -20.20
N SER A 189 -37.97 0.41 -19.98
CA SER A 189 -39.06 1.16 -20.58
C SER A 189 -38.95 1.21 -22.11
N ILE A 190 -37.77 1.43 -22.65
CA ILE A 190 -37.53 1.41 -24.10
C ILE A 190 -37.75 0.00 -24.69
N ALA A 191 -37.33 -1.06 -23.99
CA ALA A 191 -37.59 -2.44 -24.42
C ALA A 191 -39.09 -2.75 -24.48
N LYS A 192 -39.86 -2.39 -23.46
CA LYS A 192 -41.33 -2.52 -23.43
C LYS A 192 -42.00 -1.77 -24.58
N LEU A 193 -41.56 -0.53 -24.86
CA LEU A 193 -42.08 0.25 -25.98
C LEU A 193 -41.77 -0.37 -27.36
N LYS A 194 -40.59 -0.97 -27.51
CA LYS A 194 -40.23 -1.69 -28.74
C LYS A 194 -41.08 -2.93 -28.94
N GLU A 195 -41.38 -3.67 -27.87
CA GLU A 195 -42.22 -4.87 -27.91
C GLU A 195 -43.68 -4.51 -28.27
N ILE A 196 -44.25 -3.49 -27.64
CA ILE A 196 -45.61 -2.97 -27.98
C ILE A 196 -45.66 -2.56 -29.46
N LYS A 197 -44.66 -1.87 -29.98
CA LYS A 197 -44.59 -1.48 -31.38
C LYS A 197 -44.53 -2.68 -32.31
N LYS A 198 -43.77 -3.73 -31.94
CA LYS A 198 -43.68 -5.01 -32.69
C LYS A 198 -45.03 -5.70 -32.76
N ILE A 199 -45.73 -5.84 -31.63
CA ILE A 199 -47.06 -6.48 -31.56
C ILE A 199 -48.08 -5.72 -32.43
N LYS A 200 -48.13 -4.39 -32.36
CA LYS A 200 -48.97 -3.55 -33.21
C LYS A 200 -48.66 -3.75 -34.71
N ARG A 201 -47.40 -3.83 -35.07
CA ARG A 201 -46.96 -4.05 -36.45
C ARG A 201 -47.41 -5.40 -36.97
N ASP A 202 -47.25 -6.43 -36.16
CA ASP A 202 -47.64 -7.80 -36.49
C ASP A 202 -49.18 -7.96 -36.60
N SER A 203 -49.92 -7.29 -35.74
CA SER A 203 -51.40 -7.29 -35.83
C SER A 203 -51.89 -6.61 -37.13
N ILE A 204 -51.33 -5.48 -37.51
CA ILE A 204 -51.66 -4.76 -38.76
C ILE A 204 -51.33 -5.63 -40.00
N LEU A 205 -50.19 -6.30 -39.97
CA LEU A 205 -49.77 -7.23 -41.06
C LEU A 205 -50.71 -8.44 -41.18
N ARG A 206 -51.18 -9.00 -40.06
CA ARG A 206 -52.15 -10.09 -40.03
C ARG A 206 -53.50 -9.64 -40.60
N THR A 207 -53.98 -8.46 -40.23
CA THR A 207 -55.26 -7.92 -40.75
C THR A 207 -55.17 -7.67 -42.26
N LYS A 208 -54.07 -7.06 -42.74
CA LYS A 208 -53.85 -6.87 -44.19
C LYS A 208 -53.81 -8.21 -44.97
N ARG A 209 -53.17 -9.25 -44.42
CA ARG A 209 -53.07 -10.57 -45.02
C ARG A 209 -54.42 -11.29 -45.12
N ASN A 210 -55.27 -11.13 -44.09
CA ASN A 210 -56.63 -11.68 -44.09
C ASN A 210 -57.56 -10.99 -45.10
N ASN A 211 -57.47 -9.67 -45.23
CA ASN A 211 -58.23 -8.88 -46.21
C ASN A 211 -57.82 -9.15 -47.68
N LEU A 212 -56.58 -9.60 -47.91
CA LEU A 212 -56.11 -10.00 -49.25
C LEU A 212 -56.53 -11.44 -49.63
N LYS A 213 -56.90 -12.29 -48.67
CA LYS A 213 -57.38 -13.68 -48.91
C LYS A 213 -58.88 -13.75 -49.05
N SER A 214 -59.63 -12.65 -48.77
CA SER A 214 -61.08 -12.57 -48.86
C SER A 214 -61.57 -11.82 -50.10
N LYS A 215 -60.66 -11.49 -51.01
CA LYS A 215 -60.94 -11.04 -52.38
C LYS A 215 -60.51 -12.16 -53.37
#